data_12e8b4e5e0f87fa8afe8223d14c44484
#
_entry.id   12e8b4e5e0f87fa8afe8223d14c44484
#
_cell.length_a   1.000
_cell.length_b   1.000
_cell.length_c   1.000
_cell.angle_alpha   90.00
_cell.angle_beta   90.00
_cell.angle_gamma   90.00
#
_symmetry.space_group_name_H-M   'P 1'
#
loop_
_entity.id
_entity.type
_entity.pdbx_description
1 polymer ?
#
loop_
_entity_poly.entity_id
_entity_poly.type
_entity_poly.pdbx_seq_one_letter_code
_entity_poly.pdbx_strand_id
1 'polypeptide(L)'
;QTLIDKGYAYNVNGTVYYRTRKFEGYGKLSKKNIDDLEAGHRDIKVAGEDEKEDPLDFVLWKPKKEGEPSWPSPWSDGRPGWHIECSVMAKKYLADEIDIHAGGEDLIFPHHENEIAQSEAANGVQFAKYWMHNAFLNIDNKKMSKSLGNFFTVRDISKEYDLQVLRFFMLSAHYRNPINFSHDLMESAKNGLERIVTAVANLKHLSENAKEGSMAADE
;
A
#
# COMPACT_ATOMS: atom_id res chain seq x y z
N GLN A 1 -19.17 -6.72 12.99
CA GLN A 1 -20.02 -6.68 14.20
C GLN A 1 -19.24 -6.10 15.38
N THR A 2 -17.99 -6.52 15.66
CA THR A 2 -17.16 -6.03 16.79
C THR A 2 -17.13 -4.49 16.91
N LEU A 3 -16.98 -3.78 15.80
CA LEU A 3 -16.97 -2.33 15.79
C LEU A 3 -18.31 -1.71 16.17
N ILE A 4 -19.42 -2.34 15.77
CA ILE A 4 -20.78 -1.92 16.17
C ILE A 4 -20.96 -2.15 17.68
N ASP A 5 -20.61 -3.33 18.19
CA ASP A 5 -20.75 -3.69 19.59
C ASP A 5 -19.94 -2.78 20.53
N LYS A 6 -18.78 -2.33 20.04
CA LYS A 6 -17.92 -1.32 20.73
C LYS A 6 -18.37 0.13 20.47
N GLY A 7 -19.39 0.34 19.64
CA GLY A 7 -19.96 1.63 19.32
C GLY A 7 -19.14 2.49 18.33
N TYR A 8 -18.11 1.93 17.68
CA TYR A 8 -17.32 2.59 16.64
C TYR A 8 -17.98 2.54 15.26
N ALA A 9 -19.07 1.81 15.11
CA ALA A 9 -19.78 1.72 13.85
C ALA A 9 -21.28 1.72 14.07
N TYR A 10 -22.06 2.03 13.03
CA TYR A 10 -23.51 2.06 13.04
C TYR A 10 -24.07 1.65 11.68
N ASN A 11 -25.31 1.16 11.69
CA ASN A 11 -26.03 0.72 10.50
C ASN A 11 -27.13 1.73 10.14
N VAL A 12 -27.16 2.15 8.87
CA VAL A 12 -28.25 2.93 8.30
C VAL A 12 -28.67 2.26 6.99
N ASN A 13 -29.92 1.82 6.94
CA ASN A 13 -30.54 1.23 5.74
C ASN A 13 -29.70 0.10 5.10
N GLY A 14 -29.00 -0.71 5.91
CA GLY A 14 -28.17 -1.83 5.44
C GLY A 14 -26.73 -1.44 5.08
N THR A 15 -26.36 -0.16 5.13
CA THR A 15 -24.99 0.33 5.04
C THR A 15 -24.40 0.46 6.43
N VAL A 16 -23.20 -0.05 6.66
CA VAL A 16 -22.49 0.12 7.92
C VAL A 16 -21.39 1.16 7.74
N TYR A 17 -21.43 2.19 8.59
CA TYR A 17 -20.47 3.29 8.63
C TYR A 17 -19.60 3.21 9.89
N TYR A 18 -18.33 3.65 9.77
CA TYR A 18 -17.42 3.84 10.88
C TYR A 18 -17.51 5.26 11.40
N ARG A 19 -17.61 5.43 12.74
CA ARG A 19 -17.61 6.75 13.41
C ARG A 19 -16.19 7.28 13.55
N THR A 20 -15.75 8.07 12.58
CA THR A 20 -14.36 8.52 12.48
C THR A 20 -13.92 9.34 13.69
N ARG A 21 -14.76 10.29 14.14
CA ARG A 21 -14.45 11.14 15.29
C ARG A 21 -14.41 10.41 16.64
N LYS A 22 -14.95 9.21 16.71
CA LYS A 22 -14.88 8.41 17.95
C LYS A 22 -13.50 7.82 18.20
N PHE A 23 -12.68 7.68 17.16
CA PHE A 23 -11.31 7.21 17.30
C PHE A 23 -10.36 8.39 17.53
N GLU A 24 -9.97 8.64 18.80
CA GLU A 24 -9.15 9.78 19.21
C GLU A 24 -7.79 9.87 18.48
N GLY A 25 -7.25 8.75 18.04
CA GLY A 25 -5.98 8.67 17.29
C GLY A 25 -6.10 8.89 15.79
N TYR A 26 -7.26 9.26 15.25
CA TYR A 26 -7.42 9.45 13.81
C TYR A 26 -6.55 10.59 13.28
N GLY A 27 -5.81 10.34 12.23
CA GLY A 27 -4.83 11.28 11.68
C GLY A 27 -3.39 11.09 12.19
N LYS A 28 -3.14 10.13 13.10
CA LYS A 28 -1.81 9.91 13.69
C LYS A 28 -0.74 9.49 12.68
N LEU A 29 -1.10 8.75 11.61
CA LEU A 29 -0.20 8.34 10.54
C LEU A 29 0.00 9.48 9.53
N SER A 30 -1.09 10.02 9.02
CA SER A 30 -1.10 11.03 7.96
C SER A 30 -0.70 12.43 8.45
N LYS A 31 -0.65 12.64 9.77
CA LYS A 31 -0.44 13.95 10.42
C LYS A 31 -1.52 14.97 10.06
N LYS A 32 -2.69 14.49 9.67
CA LYS A 32 -3.85 15.34 9.39
C LYS A 32 -4.64 15.61 10.67
N ASN A 33 -4.99 16.86 10.87
CA ASN A 33 -5.96 17.21 11.90
C ASN A 33 -7.37 16.87 11.38
N ILE A 34 -8.13 16.13 12.17
CA ILE A 34 -9.49 15.71 11.79
C ILE A 34 -10.44 16.91 11.63
N ASP A 35 -10.24 17.99 12.39
CA ASP A 35 -11.07 19.18 12.32
C ASP A 35 -10.82 20.02 11.06
N ASP A 36 -9.64 19.88 10.46
CA ASP A 36 -9.27 20.54 9.21
C ASP A 36 -9.68 19.71 7.97
N LEU A 37 -10.18 18.50 8.17
CA LEU A 37 -10.69 17.67 7.09
C LEU A 37 -12.08 18.13 6.69
N GLU A 38 -12.16 19.04 5.71
CA GLU A 38 -13.45 19.39 5.11
C GLU A 38 -14.06 18.20 4.39
N ALA A 39 -15.27 17.86 4.78
CA ALA A 39 -16.06 16.87 4.06
C ALA A 39 -16.37 17.43 2.65
N GLY A 40 -15.94 16.73 1.61
CA GLY A 40 -16.44 16.99 0.28
C GLY A 40 -15.51 17.72 -0.69
N HIS A 41 -14.20 17.74 -0.49
CA HIS A 41 -13.26 18.15 -1.56
C HIS A 41 -13.20 17.14 -2.74
N ARG A 42 -14.06 16.13 -2.75
CA ARG A 42 -14.36 15.36 -3.95
C ARG A 42 -15.74 15.76 -4.44
N ASP A 43 -15.79 16.43 -5.58
CA ASP A 43 -17.04 16.74 -6.33
C ASP A 43 -17.84 15.48 -6.78
N ILE A 44 -17.53 14.33 -6.22
CA ILE A 44 -18.23 13.08 -6.47
C ILE A 44 -19.18 12.87 -5.29
N LYS A 45 -20.43 13.24 -5.44
CA LYS A 45 -21.51 12.82 -4.53
C LYS A 45 -21.53 11.30 -4.48
N VAL A 46 -21.10 10.72 -3.37
CA VAL A 46 -21.23 9.30 -3.13
C VAL A 46 -22.67 9.06 -2.67
N ALA A 47 -23.37 8.14 -3.31
CA ALA A 47 -24.72 7.75 -2.87
C ALA A 47 -24.67 7.34 -1.39
N GLY A 48 -25.52 7.98 -0.56
CA GLY A 48 -25.59 7.76 0.90
C GLY A 48 -24.85 8.80 1.74
N GLU A 49 -24.35 9.90 1.17
CA GLU A 49 -23.72 10.98 1.95
C GLU A 49 -24.71 11.60 2.97
N ASP A 50 -25.97 11.70 2.62
CA ASP A 50 -27.02 12.29 3.48
C ASP A 50 -27.43 11.36 4.65
N GLU A 51 -26.93 10.12 4.68
CA GLU A 51 -27.25 9.10 5.70
C GLU A 51 -26.21 8.99 6.82
N LYS A 52 -25.08 9.69 6.71
CA LYS A 52 -24.00 9.64 7.69
C LYS A 52 -24.30 10.50 8.92
N GLU A 53 -23.89 10.03 10.11
CA GLU A 53 -23.90 10.84 11.33
C GLU A 53 -22.88 12.00 11.25
N ASP A 54 -21.71 11.74 10.63
CA ASP A 54 -20.66 12.74 10.38
C ASP A 54 -20.15 12.58 8.93
N PRO A 55 -19.92 13.68 8.20
CA PRO A 55 -19.38 13.62 6.83
C PRO A 55 -18.07 12.84 6.69
N LEU A 56 -17.25 12.80 7.73
CA LEU A 56 -15.97 12.08 7.75
C LEU A 56 -16.13 10.57 7.93
N ASP A 57 -17.35 10.09 8.28
CA ASP A 57 -17.58 8.67 8.46
C ASP A 57 -17.40 7.92 7.14
N PHE A 58 -16.80 6.75 7.19
CA PHE A 58 -16.54 5.95 6.01
C PHE A 58 -17.20 4.58 6.06
N VAL A 59 -17.43 4.01 4.90
CA VAL A 59 -18.23 2.79 4.75
C VAL A 59 -17.40 1.54 5.08
N LEU A 60 -17.96 0.69 5.93
CA LEU A 60 -17.46 -0.66 6.25
C LEU A 60 -18.17 -1.75 5.46
N TRP A 61 -19.47 -1.60 5.22
CA TRP A 61 -20.32 -2.53 4.48
C TRP A 61 -21.30 -1.78 3.59
N LYS A 62 -21.46 -2.24 2.36
CA LYS A 62 -22.37 -1.65 1.35
C LYS A 62 -23.42 -2.67 0.94
N PRO A 63 -24.70 -2.29 0.85
CA PRO A 63 -25.73 -3.13 0.24
C PRO A 63 -25.35 -3.50 -1.20
N LYS A 64 -25.80 -4.66 -1.64
CA LYS A 64 -25.57 -5.15 -3.00
C LYS A 64 -26.14 -4.21 -4.05
N LYS A 65 -25.45 -4.16 -5.19
CA LYS A 65 -25.96 -3.57 -6.43
C LYS A 65 -26.07 -4.66 -7.48
N GLU A 66 -26.93 -4.46 -8.46
CA GLU A 66 -27.08 -5.37 -9.58
C GLU A 66 -25.74 -5.54 -10.31
N GLY A 67 -25.37 -6.80 -10.59
CA GLY A 67 -24.12 -7.13 -11.27
C GLY A 67 -22.87 -7.16 -10.38
N GLU A 68 -22.98 -6.79 -9.09
CA GLU A 68 -21.85 -6.86 -8.15
C GLU A 68 -21.89 -8.17 -7.31
N PRO A 69 -20.71 -8.75 -6.98
CA PRO A 69 -20.65 -9.85 -6.02
C PRO A 69 -21.16 -9.39 -4.66
N SER A 70 -21.90 -10.28 -3.96
CA SER A 70 -22.46 -9.98 -2.67
C SER A 70 -22.50 -11.21 -1.77
N TRP A 71 -22.49 -10.97 -0.47
CA TRP A 71 -22.57 -11.96 0.59
C TRP A 71 -23.66 -11.59 1.59
N PRO A 72 -24.27 -12.58 2.26
CA PRO A 72 -25.23 -12.30 3.32
C PRO A 72 -24.52 -11.67 4.54
N SER A 73 -25.19 -10.73 5.19
CA SER A 73 -24.77 -10.15 6.46
C SER A 73 -25.96 -9.84 7.34
N PRO A 74 -25.77 -9.56 8.65
CA PRO A 74 -26.87 -9.14 9.55
C PRO A 74 -27.53 -7.82 9.14
N TRP A 75 -26.88 -7.02 8.30
CA TRP A 75 -27.36 -5.69 7.91
C TRP A 75 -28.04 -5.68 6.54
N SER A 76 -27.45 -6.36 5.58
CA SER A 76 -27.96 -6.54 4.22
C SER A 76 -27.13 -7.58 3.46
N ASP A 77 -27.69 -8.15 2.39
CA ASP A 77 -26.85 -8.73 1.36
C ASP A 77 -25.99 -7.61 0.77
N GLY A 78 -24.68 -7.82 0.67
CA GLY A 78 -23.79 -6.78 0.26
C GLY A 78 -22.34 -7.17 0.19
N ARG A 79 -21.46 -6.19 0.24
CA ARG A 79 -20.02 -6.36 0.17
C ARG A 79 -19.28 -5.44 1.15
N PRO A 80 -18.06 -5.80 1.57
CA PRO A 80 -17.23 -4.95 2.41
C PRO A 80 -16.82 -3.67 1.70
N GLY A 81 -16.51 -2.64 2.46
CA GLY A 81 -15.74 -1.49 2.00
C GLY A 81 -14.27 -1.88 1.83
N TRP A 82 -13.54 -1.13 0.98
CA TRP A 82 -12.15 -1.45 0.67
C TRP A 82 -11.23 -1.52 1.90
N HIS A 83 -11.38 -0.58 2.83
CA HIS A 83 -10.48 -0.49 4.00
C HIS A 83 -10.64 -1.68 4.95
N ILE A 84 -11.87 -2.16 5.16
CA ILE A 84 -12.12 -3.27 6.09
C ILE A 84 -11.63 -4.62 5.53
N GLU A 85 -11.55 -4.76 4.21
CA GLU A 85 -10.97 -5.96 3.58
C GLU A 85 -9.53 -6.16 4.04
N CYS A 86 -8.71 -5.12 3.96
CA CYS A 86 -7.30 -5.17 4.35
C CYS A 86 -7.13 -5.41 5.86
N SER A 87 -7.89 -4.72 6.70
CA SER A 87 -7.85 -4.92 8.15
C SER A 87 -8.21 -6.34 8.56
N VAL A 88 -9.25 -6.92 7.95
CA VAL A 88 -9.69 -8.30 8.25
C VAL A 88 -8.69 -9.32 7.73
N MET A 89 -8.13 -9.13 6.53
CA MET A 89 -7.12 -10.03 5.97
C MET A 89 -5.82 -10.00 6.79
N ALA A 90 -5.37 -8.82 7.20
CA ALA A 90 -4.19 -8.69 8.05
C ALA A 90 -4.38 -9.46 9.37
N LYS A 91 -5.49 -9.24 10.07
CA LYS A 91 -5.81 -9.98 11.30
C LYS A 91 -5.90 -11.48 11.07
N LYS A 92 -6.57 -11.91 10.00
CA LYS A 92 -6.85 -13.34 9.75
C LYS A 92 -5.59 -14.12 9.39
N TYR A 93 -4.69 -13.53 8.61
CA TYR A 93 -3.56 -14.24 8.02
C TYR A 93 -2.21 -13.92 8.67
N LEU A 94 -2.11 -12.82 9.41
CA LEU A 94 -0.90 -12.39 10.09
C LEU A 94 -1.10 -12.34 11.60
N ALA A 95 -1.59 -11.20 12.14
CA ALA A 95 -1.82 -11.01 13.57
C ALA A 95 -2.73 -9.79 13.83
N ASP A 96 -3.09 -9.57 15.12
CA ASP A 96 -3.76 -8.35 15.57
C ASP A 96 -2.83 -7.13 15.51
N GLU A 97 -1.54 -7.34 15.75
CA GLU A 97 -0.45 -6.39 15.57
C GLU A 97 0.56 -6.96 14.58
N ILE A 98 0.86 -6.25 13.50
CA ILE A 98 1.83 -6.66 12.47
C ILE A 98 3.13 -5.86 12.58
N ASP A 99 4.25 -6.43 12.12
CA ASP A 99 5.54 -5.74 12.21
C ASP A 99 5.63 -4.61 11.19
N ILE A 100 5.33 -4.88 9.92
CA ILE A 100 5.47 -3.91 8.83
C ILE A 100 4.19 -3.86 8.00
N HIS A 101 3.65 -2.65 7.79
CA HIS A 101 2.61 -2.37 6.82
C HIS A 101 3.13 -1.39 5.78
N ALA A 102 2.95 -1.72 4.50
CA ALA A 102 3.54 -0.93 3.42
C ALA A 102 2.55 -0.68 2.28
N GLY A 103 2.77 0.40 1.53
CA GLY A 103 1.99 0.74 0.35
C GLY A 103 2.52 1.96 -0.38
N GLY A 104 1.78 2.46 -1.35
CA GLY A 104 2.06 3.73 -1.99
C GLY A 104 1.76 4.92 -1.06
N GLU A 105 2.40 6.04 -1.28
CA GLU A 105 2.18 7.26 -0.48
C GLU A 105 0.76 7.80 -0.57
N ASP A 106 0.04 7.51 -1.66
CA ASP A 106 -1.37 7.82 -1.85
C ASP A 106 -2.31 7.05 -0.93
N LEU A 107 -1.86 5.93 -0.37
CA LEU A 107 -2.61 5.13 0.58
C LEU A 107 -2.50 5.64 2.03
N ILE A 108 -1.54 6.51 2.35
CA ILE A 108 -1.39 7.07 3.70
C ILE A 108 -2.74 7.60 4.20
N PHE A 109 -3.42 8.35 3.34
CA PHE A 109 -4.73 8.89 3.64
C PHE A 109 -5.65 8.82 2.40
N PRO A 110 -6.90 8.35 2.56
CA PRO A 110 -7.50 7.89 3.83
C PRO A 110 -7.28 6.41 4.14
N HIS A 111 -6.73 5.58 3.23
CA HIS A 111 -6.81 4.12 3.31
C HIS A 111 -6.14 3.55 4.57
N HIS A 112 -4.84 3.79 4.76
CA HIS A 112 -4.10 3.27 5.91
C HIS A 112 -4.54 3.90 7.24
N GLU A 113 -4.95 5.18 7.23
CA GLU A 113 -5.52 5.81 8.42
C GLU A 113 -6.82 5.12 8.84
N ASN A 114 -7.65 4.74 7.86
CA ASN A 114 -8.89 4.00 8.11
C ASN A 114 -8.61 2.58 8.58
N GLU A 115 -7.59 1.92 8.06
CA GLU A 115 -7.18 0.58 8.55
C GLU A 115 -6.73 0.64 10.01
N ILE A 116 -5.95 1.67 10.39
CA ILE A 116 -5.56 1.90 11.79
C ILE A 116 -6.80 2.04 12.68
N ALA A 117 -7.70 2.93 12.30
CA ALA A 117 -8.90 3.20 13.08
C ALA A 117 -9.75 1.93 13.28
N GLN A 118 -9.96 1.15 12.23
CA GLN A 118 -10.71 -0.11 12.28
C GLN A 118 -10.02 -1.16 13.16
N SER A 119 -8.74 -1.39 12.91
CA SER A 119 -7.99 -2.49 13.54
C SER A 119 -7.76 -2.20 15.02
N GLU A 120 -7.34 -0.99 15.38
CA GLU A 120 -7.06 -0.63 16.76
C GLU A 120 -8.33 -0.52 17.61
N ALA A 121 -9.42 0.03 17.05
CA ALA A 121 -10.71 0.05 17.75
C ALA A 121 -11.26 -1.36 17.95
N ALA A 122 -11.10 -2.26 16.97
CA ALA A 122 -11.60 -3.63 17.08
C ALA A 122 -10.74 -4.47 18.04
N ASN A 123 -9.42 -4.38 17.95
CA ASN A 123 -8.50 -5.31 18.62
C ASN A 123 -7.93 -4.76 19.94
N GLY A 124 -7.88 -3.43 20.12
CA GLY A 124 -7.35 -2.78 21.33
C GLY A 124 -5.83 -2.80 21.43
N VAL A 125 -5.13 -3.06 20.33
CA VAL A 125 -3.67 -3.05 20.22
C VAL A 125 -3.27 -2.22 19.02
N GLN A 126 -2.01 -1.78 18.96
CA GLN A 126 -1.44 -1.10 17.81
C GLN A 126 -1.54 -1.98 16.56
N PHE A 127 -1.95 -1.42 15.42
CA PHE A 127 -2.13 -2.21 14.20
C PHE A 127 -0.81 -2.61 13.55
N ALA A 128 0.11 -1.66 13.38
CA ALA A 128 1.42 -1.94 12.78
C ALA A 128 2.54 -1.17 13.49
N LYS A 129 3.67 -1.83 13.72
CA LYS A 129 4.85 -1.21 14.36
C LYS A 129 5.55 -0.23 13.44
N TYR A 130 5.71 -0.62 12.17
CA TYR A 130 6.43 0.17 11.16
C TYR A 130 5.57 0.37 9.91
N TRP A 131 5.60 1.60 9.39
CA TRP A 131 4.91 2.00 8.16
C TRP A 131 5.93 2.38 7.10
N MET A 132 5.77 1.80 5.91
CA MET A 132 6.63 2.09 4.78
C MET A 132 5.79 2.54 3.58
N HIS A 133 6.05 3.74 3.08
CA HIS A 133 5.34 4.28 1.92
C HIS A 133 6.33 4.61 0.81
N ASN A 134 6.14 3.99 -0.34
CA ASN A 134 6.93 4.28 -1.53
C ASN A 134 6.28 5.40 -2.34
N ALA A 135 7.15 6.23 -2.91
CA ALA A 135 6.73 7.26 -3.84
C ALA A 135 6.30 6.67 -5.20
N PHE A 136 5.81 7.52 -6.08
CA PHE A 136 5.28 7.13 -7.38
C PHE A 136 6.36 6.72 -8.38
N LEU A 137 5.99 5.82 -9.28
CA LEU A 137 6.70 5.56 -10.53
C LEU A 137 6.17 6.51 -11.61
N ASN A 138 7.06 7.31 -12.16
CA ASN A 138 6.80 8.18 -13.30
C ASN A 138 7.28 7.51 -14.60
N ILE A 139 6.66 7.84 -15.71
CA ILE A 139 7.06 7.46 -17.05
C ILE A 139 7.37 8.75 -17.81
N ASP A 140 8.61 8.91 -18.27
CA ASP A 140 9.06 10.11 -18.97
C ASP A 140 8.67 11.42 -18.24
N ASN A 141 8.94 11.45 -16.93
CA ASN A 141 8.62 12.54 -16.02
C ASN A 141 7.11 12.85 -15.84
N LYS A 142 6.23 11.95 -16.24
CA LYS A 142 4.79 12.05 -16.04
C LYS A 142 4.29 10.91 -15.15
N LYS A 143 3.32 11.19 -14.29
CA LYS A 143 2.70 10.15 -13.48
C LYS A 143 2.15 9.04 -14.39
N MET A 144 2.50 7.79 -14.08
CA MET A 144 1.95 6.63 -14.78
C MET A 144 0.45 6.52 -14.51
N SER A 145 -0.36 6.49 -15.56
CA SER A 145 -1.80 6.25 -15.44
C SER A 145 -2.39 5.61 -16.69
N LYS A 146 -3.44 4.82 -16.50
CA LYS A 146 -4.18 4.20 -17.63
C LYS A 146 -4.83 5.25 -18.53
N SER A 147 -5.32 6.34 -17.95
CA SER A 147 -5.98 7.43 -18.71
C SER A 147 -5.02 8.21 -19.62
N LEU A 148 -3.73 8.25 -19.28
CA LEU A 148 -2.70 8.90 -20.10
C LEU A 148 -2.09 7.95 -21.15
N GLY A 149 -2.48 6.68 -21.16
CA GLY A 149 -1.94 5.69 -22.10
C GLY A 149 -0.46 5.34 -21.90
N ASN A 150 0.15 5.78 -20.80
CA ASN A 150 1.56 5.53 -20.45
C ASN A 150 1.70 4.45 -19.35
N PHE A 151 0.77 3.50 -19.31
CA PHE A 151 0.75 2.42 -18.34
C PHE A 151 1.38 1.16 -18.93
N PHE A 152 2.42 0.63 -18.27
CA PHE A 152 3.06 -0.64 -18.60
C PHE A 152 2.92 -1.61 -17.42
N THR A 153 2.69 -2.87 -17.74
CA THR A 153 2.75 -3.94 -16.74
C THR A 153 4.17 -4.50 -16.64
N VAL A 154 4.50 -5.14 -15.52
CA VAL A 154 5.76 -5.91 -15.40
C VAL A 154 5.89 -6.94 -16.52
N ARG A 155 4.76 -7.55 -16.95
CA ARG A 155 4.71 -8.51 -18.07
C ARG A 155 5.04 -7.85 -19.41
N ASP A 156 4.70 -6.60 -19.62
CA ASP A 156 5.08 -5.89 -20.84
C ASP A 156 6.56 -5.59 -20.85
N ILE A 157 7.10 -5.09 -19.73
CA ILE A 157 8.54 -4.82 -19.57
C ILE A 157 9.37 -6.11 -19.72
N SER A 158 8.87 -7.27 -19.26
CA SER A 158 9.59 -8.54 -19.38
C SER A 158 9.80 -9.04 -20.80
N LYS A 159 9.13 -8.45 -21.78
CA LYS A 159 9.36 -8.76 -23.21
C LYS A 159 10.61 -8.09 -23.76
N GLU A 160 11.07 -7.01 -23.13
CA GLU A 160 12.19 -6.19 -23.58
C GLU A 160 13.40 -6.30 -22.65
N TYR A 161 13.17 -6.48 -21.35
CA TYR A 161 14.21 -6.48 -20.31
C TYR A 161 14.13 -7.73 -19.44
N ASP A 162 15.27 -8.24 -19.00
CA ASP A 162 15.34 -9.19 -17.91
C ASP A 162 14.74 -8.58 -16.64
N LEU A 163 13.92 -9.34 -15.92
CA LEU A 163 13.29 -8.87 -14.68
C LEU A 163 14.30 -8.57 -13.55
N GLN A 164 15.50 -9.13 -13.60
CA GLN A 164 16.59 -8.75 -12.69
C GLN A 164 17.05 -7.31 -12.94
N VAL A 165 17.07 -6.87 -14.21
CA VAL A 165 17.37 -5.48 -14.56
C VAL A 165 16.29 -4.56 -14.03
N LEU A 166 15.00 -4.90 -14.22
CA LEU A 166 13.89 -4.13 -13.67
C LEU A 166 13.98 -4.04 -12.14
N ARG A 167 14.24 -5.17 -11.47
CA ARG A 167 14.43 -5.18 -10.02
C ARG A 167 15.59 -4.28 -9.58
N PHE A 168 16.72 -4.35 -10.25
CA PHE A 168 17.89 -3.52 -9.96
C PHE A 168 17.57 -2.04 -10.16
N PHE A 169 16.87 -1.69 -11.25
CA PHE A 169 16.39 -0.34 -11.51
C PHE A 169 15.48 0.17 -10.38
N MET A 170 14.47 -0.60 -9.98
CA MET A 170 13.54 -0.22 -8.91
C MET A 170 14.24 -0.01 -7.56
N LEU A 171 15.33 -0.71 -7.30
CA LEU A 171 16.13 -0.61 -6.07
C LEU A 171 17.25 0.46 -6.15
N SER A 172 17.42 1.11 -7.29
CA SER A 172 18.49 2.11 -7.50
C SER A 172 18.27 3.43 -6.77
N ALA A 173 17.03 3.70 -6.36
CA ALA A 173 16.66 4.89 -5.60
C ALA A 173 16.07 4.53 -4.22
N HIS A 174 16.14 5.49 -3.30
CA HIS A 174 15.45 5.34 -2.02
C HIS A 174 13.94 5.28 -2.24
N TYR A 175 13.24 4.35 -1.61
CA TYR A 175 11.83 4.06 -1.84
C TYR A 175 10.87 5.26 -1.67
N ARG A 176 11.26 6.28 -0.88
CA ARG A 176 10.49 7.52 -0.70
C ARG A 176 10.66 8.54 -1.83
N ASN A 177 11.59 8.30 -2.76
CA ASN A 177 11.81 9.19 -3.89
C ASN A 177 11.09 8.66 -5.12
N PRO A 178 10.41 9.52 -5.90
CA PRO A 178 9.84 9.11 -7.17
C PRO A 178 10.93 8.56 -8.10
N ILE A 179 10.62 7.47 -8.77
CA ILE A 179 11.49 6.89 -9.79
C ILE A 179 10.91 7.24 -11.17
N ASN A 180 11.76 7.72 -12.07
CA ASN A 180 11.37 7.96 -13.45
C ASN A 180 11.81 6.79 -14.33
N PHE A 181 10.86 6.08 -14.91
CA PHE A 181 11.13 5.02 -15.87
C PHE A 181 11.34 5.64 -17.26
N SER A 182 12.45 5.31 -17.88
CA SER A 182 12.74 5.59 -19.29
C SER A 182 13.64 4.50 -19.85
N HIS A 183 13.66 4.35 -21.17
CA HIS A 183 14.53 3.38 -21.85
C HIS A 183 16.01 3.59 -21.48
N ASP A 184 16.50 4.83 -21.50
CA ASP A 184 17.89 5.15 -21.18
C ASP A 184 18.27 4.76 -19.75
N LEU A 185 17.37 4.96 -18.79
CA LEU A 185 17.60 4.57 -17.40
C LEU A 185 17.56 3.05 -17.20
N MET A 186 16.75 2.34 -17.97
CA MET A 186 16.74 0.88 -17.98
C MET A 186 18.03 0.30 -18.58
N GLU A 187 18.52 0.85 -19.69
CA GLU A 187 19.83 0.46 -20.27
C GLU A 187 20.98 0.78 -19.30
N SER A 188 20.95 1.91 -18.64
CA SER A 188 21.91 2.24 -17.58
C SER A 188 21.90 1.23 -16.43
N ALA A 189 20.71 0.84 -15.98
CA ALA A 189 20.55 -0.17 -14.94
C ALA A 189 21.05 -1.55 -15.39
N LYS A 190 20.79 -1.94 -16.63
CA LYS A 190 21.29 -3.19 -17.23
C LYS A 190 22.83 -3.22 -17.23
N ASN A 191 23.46 -2.18 -17.74
CA ASN A 191 24.93 -2.06 -17.75
C ASN A 191 25.51 -2.08 -16.33
N GLY A 192 24.84 -1.44 -15.37
CA GLY A 192 25.23 -1.45 -13.95
C GLY A 192 25.18 -2.85 -13.35
N LEU A 193 24.08 -3.57 -13.58
CA LEU A 193 23.91 -4.94 -13.10
C LEU A 193 24.91 -5.91 -13.74
N GLU A 194 25.15 -5.82 -15.05
CA GLU A 194 26.11 -6.65 -15.76
C GLU A 194 27.53 -6.48 -15.20
N ARG A 195 27.95 -5.26 -14.86
CA ARG A 195 29.25 -5.00 -14.22
C ARG A 195 29.35 -5.72 -12.86
N ILE A 196 28.30 -5.69 -12.03
CA ILE A 196 28.28 -6.36 -10.73
C ILE A 196 28.36 -7.88 -10.93
N VAL A 197 27.54 -8.45 -11.82
CA VAL A 197 27.51 -9.88 -12.11
C VAL A 197 28.87 -10.36 -12.62
N THR A 198 29.50 -9.61 -13.54
CA THR A 198 30.83 -9.93 -14.06
C THR A 198 31.89 -9.87 -12.96
N ALA A 199 31.85 -8.86 -12.09
CA ALA A 199 32.79 -8.77 -10.97
C ALA A 199 32.64 -9.96 -10.00
N VAL A 200 31.42 -10.36 -9.67
CA VAL A 200 31.15 -11.52 -8.84
C VAL A 200 31.65 -12.83 -9.50
N ALA A 201 31.41 -13.00 -10.80
CA ALA A 201 31.90 -14.17 -11.55
C ALA A 201 33.41 -14.25 -11.54
N ASN A 202 34.09 -13.12 -11.78
CA ASN A 202 35.55 -13.03 -11.72
C ASN A 202 36.11 -13.37 -10.33
N LEU A 203 35.48 -12.83 -9.27
CA LEU A 203 35.90 -13.12 -7.89
C LEU A 203 35.71 -14.60 -7.55
N LYS A 204 34.62 -15.20 -7.97
CA LYS A 204 34.39 -16.65 -7.79
C LYS A 204 35.47 -17.48 -8.52
N HIS A 205 35.74 -17.17 -9.78
CA HIS A 205 36.79 -17.83 -10.55
C HIS A 205 38.15 -17.71 -9.89
N LEU A 206 38.53 -16.51 -9.42
CA LEU A 206 39.78 -16.30 -8.70
C LEU A 206 39.85 -17.09 -7.39
N SER A 207 38.76 -17.09 -6.62
CA SER A 207 38.65 -17.84 -5.36
C SER A 207 38.79 -19.35 -5.58
N GLU A 208 38.15 -19.90 -6.61
CA GLU A 208 38.19 -21.33 -6.95
C GLU A 208 39.57 -21.79 -7.46
N ASN A 209 40.33 -20.89 -8.08
CA ASN A 209 41.64 -21.17 -8.66
C ASN A 209 42.81 -20.61 -7.83
N ALA A 210 42.52 -19.98 -6.67
CA ALA A 210 43.56 -19.50 -5.77
C ALA A 210 44.30 -20.68 -5.12
N LYS A 211 45.62 -20.66 -5.14
CA LYS A 211 46.42 -21.56 -4.33
C LYS A 211 46.39 -21.08 -2.89
N GLU A 212 46.33 -21.99 -1.90
CA GLU A 212 46.52 -21.64 -0.51
C GLU A 212 47.80 -20.83 -0.33
N GLY A 213 47.64 -19.54 -0.08
CA GLY A 213 48.76 -18.67 0.25
C GLY A 213 48.77 -18.41 1.74
N SER A 214 49.93 -18.47 2.37
CA SER A 214 50.08 -17.90 3.72
C SER A 214 49.82 -16.38 3.63
N MET A 215 48.87 -15.88 4.39
CA MET A 215 48.87 -14.46 4.70
C MET A 215 50.15 -14.13 5.40
N ALA A 216 51.05 -13.39 4.77
CA ALA A 216 52.11 -12.72 5.50
C ALA A 216 51.41 -11.78 6.50
N ALA A 217 51.69 -11.93 7.78
CA ALA A 217 51.36 -10.94 8.76
C ALA A 217 52.23 -9.74 8.40
N ASP A 218 51.62 -8.73 7.74
CA ASP A 218 52.24 -7.44 7.58
C ASP A 218 52.19 -6.74 8.96
N GLU A 219 53.36 -6.35 9.43
CA GLU A 219 53.64 -5.64 10.67
C GLU A 219 52.91 -4.29 10.80
#